data_f47c57bcaa143f13c4b1b0c022bd3046
#
_entry.id   f47c57bcaa143f13c4b1b0c022bd3046
#
_cell.length_a   1.000
_cell.length_b   1.000
_cell.length_c   1.000
_cell.angle_alpha   90.00
_cell.angle_beta   90.00
_cell.angle_gamma   90.00
#
_symmetry.space_group_name_H-M   'P 1'
#
loop_
_entity.id
_entity.type
_entity.pdbx_description
1 polymer ?
#
loop_
_entity_poly.entity_id
_entity_poly.type
_entity_poly.pdbx_seq_one_letter_code
_entity_poly.pdbx_strand_id
1 'polypeptide(L)'
;MGPVTFLSDEWFAAARALTVDVANDRPRTGVGCRLQYDVSGPDAGRRFFQVVEDGALRRWEPGELDAPDIEVRWDWEHARRIYRRELDGTDALAATVVAERGPGRDYVGPPSPMELGEQPELANLPRLPDATVAVQYEYPAGPFGHVSFAIAFVDGRVDAMQLGRLPQPDVTVEVPFRVMAQVRRGDLSILEALEHGRVDGKLGPLGLLAGISESPEFHRAELACGASGLALGNLGATLAAPAAQAALDELAARTA
;
A
#
# COMPACT_ATOMS: atom_id res chain seq x y z
N MET A 1 -15.10 -16.31 -22.12
CA MET A 1 -14.53 -17.20 -21.10
C MET A 1 -15.45 -17.19 -19.89
N GLY A 2 -15.69 -18.37 -19.25
CA GLY A 2 -16.56 -18.49 -18.08
C GLY A 2 -15.94 -17.97 -16.77
N PRO A 3 -16.72 -17.98 -15.66
CA PRO A 3 -16.21 -17.64 -14.35
C PRO A 3 -15.17 -18.67 -13.91
N VAL A 4 -14.18 -18.21 -13.14
CA VAL A 4 -13.11 -19.04 -12.56
C VAL A 4 -13.15 -18.96 -11.05
N THR A 5 -12.92 -20.08 -10.38
CA THR A 5 -12.87 -20.12 -8.91
C THR A 5 -11.64 -19.38 -8.41
N PHE A 6 -11.80 -18.48 -7.44
CA PHE A 6 -10.72 -17.73 -6.83
C PHE A 6 -9.59 -18.63 -6.35
N LEU A 7 -8.36 -18.28 -6.66
CA LEU A 7 -7.11 -19.02 -6.37
C LEU A 7 -7.05 -20.45 -6.94
N SER A 8 -7.91 -20.83 -7.89
CA SER A 8 -7.74 -22.07 -8.66
C SER A 8 -6.58 -21.95 -9.65
N ASP A 9 -6.13 -23.08 -10.20
CA ASP A 9 -5.10 -23.09 -11.24
C ASP A 9 -5.51 -22.30 -12.48
N GLU A 10 -6.82 -22.30 -12.81
CA GLU A 10 -7.38 -21.49 -13.90
C GLU A 10 -7.37 -20.00 -13.57
N TRP A 11 -7.60 -19.65 -12.31
CA TRP A 11 -7.50 -18.27 -11.85
C TRP A 11 -6.04 -17.79 -11.94
N PHE A 12 -5.07 -18.59 -11.50
CA PHE A 12 -3.66 -18.26 -11.65
C PHE A 12 -3.20 -18.21 -13.10
N ALA A 13 -3.76 -19.03 -13.98
CA ALA A 13 -3.49 -18.93 -15.40
C ALA A 13 -3.99 -17.59 -15.97
N ALA A 14 -5.17 -17.13 -15.54
CA ALA A 14 -5.67 -15.82 -15.91
C ALA A 14 -4.81 -14.69 -15.33
N ALA A 15 -4.45 -14.76 -14.05
CA ALA A 15 -3.57 -13.79 -13.40
C ALA A 15 -2.19 -13.71 -14.07
N ARG A 16 -1.60 -14.84 -14.45
CA ARG A 16 -0.32 -14.89 -15.19
C ARG A 16 -0.39 -14.21 -16.54
N ALA A 17 -1.51 -14.31 -17.25
CA ALA A 17 -1.69 -13.59 -18.50
C ALA A 17 -1.55 -12.07 -18.32
N LEU A 18 -1.92 -11.55 -17.15
CA LEU A 18 -1.75 -10.12 -16.80
C LEU A 18 -0.29 -9.75 -16.56
N THR A 19 0.56 -10.69 -16.12
CA THR A 19 1.96 -10.39 -15.81
C THR A 19 2.80 -10.12 -17.06
N VAL A 20 2.43 -10.71 -18.18
CA VAL A 20 3.16 -10.56 -19.45
C VAL A 20 2.95 -9.18 -20.06
N ASP A 21 1.73 -8.63 -19.92
CA ASP A 21 1.31 -7.40 -20.62
C ASP A 21 1.30 -6.16 -19.70
N VAL A 22 1.43 -6.37 -18.37
CA VAL A 22 1.44 -5.27 -17.41
C VAL A 22 2.86 -4.77 -17.18
N ALA A 23 3.30 -3.83 -18.02
CA ALA A 23 4.49 -3.04 -17.78
C ALA A 23 4.12 -1.65 -17.29
N ASN A 24 4.96 -1.06 -16.45
CA ASN A 24 4.90 0.38 -16.24
C ASN A 24 5.17 1.09 -17.57
N ASP A 25 4.52 2.23 -17.81
CA ASP A 25 4.76 3.07 -18.99
C ASP A 25 6.25 3.46 -19.13
N ARG A 26 6.97 3.40 -18.03
CA ARG A 26 8.43 3.62 -17.98
C ARG A 26 9.03 2.63 -16.99
N PRO A 27 9.37 1.42 -17.42
CA PRO A 27 10.08 0.48 -16.57
C PRO A 27 11.39 1.11 -16.08
N ARG A 28 11.69 0.94 -14.78
CA ARG A 28 12.92 1.44 -14.18
C ARG A 28 13.80 0.27 -13.82
N THR A 29 15.01 0.27 -14.34
CA THR A 29 16.02 -0.73 -13.98
C THR A 29 16.36 -0.66 -12.50
N GLY A 30 16.48 -1.81 -11.86
CA GLY A 30 16.84 -1.91 -10.44
C GLY A 30 15.69 -1.76 -9.45
N VAL A 31 14.45 -1.56 -9.93
CA VAL A 31 13.27 -1.49 -9.08
C VAL A 31 12.58 -2.84 -9.01
N GLY A 32 12.61 -3.48 -7.86
CA GLY A 32 12.01 -4.79 -7.62
C GLY A 32 11.33 -4.92 -6.27
N CYS A 33 10.43 -5.89 -6.17
CA CYS A 33 9.77 -6.27 -4.93
C CYS A 33 9.26 -7.70 -5.02
N ARG A 34 9.50 -8.50 -3.99
CA ARG A 34 9.10 -9.91 -3.89
C ARG A 34 8.08 -10.07 -2.77
N LEU A 35 6.84 -10.35 -3.13
CA LEU A 35 5.73 -10.43 -2.19
C LEU A 35 5.24 -11.86 -2.05
N GLN A 36 5.09 -12.31 -0.81
CA GLN A 36 4.45 -13.57 -0.46
C GLN A 36 3.09 -13.29 0.16
N TYR A 37 2.08 -14.00 -0.29
CA TYR A 37 0.74 -13.96 0.27
C TYR A 37 0.39 -15.31 0.91
N ASP A 38 -0.16 -15.27 2.11
CA ASP A 38 -0.71 -16.41 2.82
C ASP A 38 -2.22 -16.15 3.03
N VAL A 39 -3.04 -16.84 2.28
CA VAL A 39 -4.50 -16.68 2.33
C VAL A 39 -5.10 -17.84 3.07
N SER A 40 -5.57 -17.62 4.30
CA SER A 40 -6.27 -18.62 5.09
C SER A 40 -7.66 -18.88 4.51
N GLY A 41 -8.04 -20.14 4.36
CA GLY A 41 -9.32 -20.53 3.76
C GLY A 41 -9.89 -21.82 4.32
N PRO A 42 -11.13 -22.20 3.92
CA PRO A 42 -11.82 -23.37 4.44
C PRO A 42 -11.12 -24.69 4.15
N ASP A 43 -10.32 -24.77 3.09
CA ASP A 43 -9.66 -25.99 2.60
C ASP A 43 -8.13 -25.94 2.77
N ALA A 44 -7.62 -25.51 3.92
CA ALA A 44 -6.18 -25.39 4.25
C ALA A 44 -5.45 -24.17 3.71
N GLY A 45 -6.16 -23.19 3.18
CA GLY A 45 -5.57 -21.95 2.68
C GLY A 45 -4.77 -22.14 1.39
N ARG A 46 -4.34 -21.02 0.83
CA ARG A 46 -3.47 -21.00 -0.36
C ARG A 46 -2.36 -19.99 -0.18
N ARG A 47 -1.16 -20.36 -0.62
CA ARG A 47 -0.04 -19.44 -0.75
C ARG A 47 0.19 -19.11 -2.20
N PHE A 48 0.49 -17.84 -2.46
CA PHE A 48 0.91 -17.38 -3.77
C PHE A 48 1.86 -16.22 -3.63
N PHE A 49 2.53 -15.86 -4.71
CA PHE A 49 3.48 -14.77 -4.69
C PHE A 49 3.40 -13.91 -5.95
N GLN A 50 3.90 -12.70 -5.81
CA GLN A 50 4.10 -11.74 -6.89
C GLN A 50 5.55 -11.27 -6.88
N VAL A 51 6.13 -11.12 -8.06
CA VAL A 51 7.48 -10.59 -8.23
C VAL A 51 7.44 -9.43 -9.20
N VAL A 52 7.87 -8.28 -8.74
CA VAL A 52 8.10 -7.08 -9.56
C VAL A 52 9.59 -6.99 -9.84
N GLU A 53 9.97 -6.87 -11.11
CA GLU A 53 11.34 -6.65 -11.57
C GLU A 53 11.32 -5.53 -12.61
N ASP A 54 12.28 -4.62 -12.51
CA ASP A 54 12.38 -3.47 -13.41
C ASP A 54 11.06 -2.68 -13.55
N GLY A 55 10.31 -2.59 -12.45
CA GLY A 55 9.03 -1.88 -12.41
C GLY A 55 7.87 -2.57 -13.12
N ALA A 56 8.01 -3.83 -13.51
CA ALA A 56 6.96 -4.64 -14.12
C ALA A 56 6.63 -5.87 -13.28
N LEU A 57 5.34 -6.21 -13.18
CA LEU A 57 4.89 -7.44 -12.54
C LEU A 57 5.25 -8.63 -13.45
N ARG A 58 6.26 -9.42 -13.07
CA ARG A 58 6.84 -10.51 -13.86
C ARG A 58 6.28 -11.87 -13.57
N ARG A 59 5.96 -12.11 -12.29
CA ARG A 59 5.45 -13.41 -11.85
C ARG A 59 4.27 -13.21 -10.91
N TRP A 60 3.27 -14.05 -11.08
CA TRP A 60 2.11 -14.14 -10.23
C TRP A 60 1.69 -15.61 -10.19
N GLU A 61 2.12 -16.33 -9.19
CA GLU A 61 2.10 -17.79 -9.19
C GLU A 61 1.69 -18.35 -7.84
N PRO A 62 1.03 -19.53 -7.81
CA PRO A 62 0.83 -20.27 -6.57
C PRO A 62 2.16 -20.80 -6.03
N GLY A 63 2.25 -20.93 -4.71
CA GLY A 63 3.40 -21.51 -4.03
C GLY A 63 4.10 -20.56 -3.07
N GLU A 64 5.30 -20.93 -2.67
CA GLU A 64 6.15 -20.20 -1.76
C GLU A 64 7.31 -19.55 -2.49
N LEU A 65 7.67 -18.35 -2.04
CA LEU A 65 8.80 -17.62 -2.53
C LEU A 65 9.93 -17.69 -1.50
N ASP A 66 11.11 -18.07 -1.97
CA ASP A 66 12.29 -18.04 -1.14
C ASP A 66 12.71 -16.57 -0.85
N ALA A 67 12.85 -16.22 0.44
CA ALA A 67 13.23 -14.89 0.91
C ALA A 67 12.39 -13.73 0.30
N PRO A 68 11.08 -13.63 0.59
CA PRO A 68 10.28 -12.50 0.17
C PRO A 68 10.71 -11.20 0.87
N ASP A 69 10.51 -10.07 0.20
CA ASP A 69 10.70 -8.75 0.81
C ASP A 69 9.54 -8.38 1.72
N ILE A 70 8.32 -8.81 1.33
CA ILE A 70 7.08 -8.54 2.08
C ILE A 70 6.26 -9.82 2.18
N GLU A 71 5.79 -10.10 3.38
CA GLU A 71 4.86 -11.19 3.67
C GLU A 71 3.52 -10.62 4.14
N VAL A 72 2.43 -11.04 3.48
CA VAL A 72 1.06 -10.55 3.73
C VAL A 72 0.16 -11.71 4.09
N ARG A 73 -0.68 -11.55 5.12
CA ARG A 73 -1.77 -12.48 5.45
C ARG A 73 -3.12 -11.87 5.19
N TRP A 74 -3.96 -12.66 4.54
CA TRP A 74 -5.37 -12.35 4.34
C TRP A 74 -6.24 -13.55 4.74
N ASP A 75 -7.47 -13.28 5.17
CA ASP A 75 -8.50 -14.31 5.12
C ASP A 75 -9.04 -14.45 3.69
N TRP A 76 -9.63 -15.61 3.41
CA TRP A 76 -10.13 -15.96 2.07
C TRP A 76 -11.16 -14.95 1.55
N GLU A 77 -12.11 -14.58 2.39
CA GLU A 77 -13.20 -13.72 1.97
C GLU A 77 -12.70 -12.30 1.68
N HIS A 78 -11.80 -11.78 2.52
CA HIS A 78 -11.18 -10.48 2.27
C HIS A 78 -10.40 -10.48 0.96
N ALA A 79 -9.52 -11.47 0.76
CA ALA A 79 -8.75 -11.60 -0.48
C ALA A 79 -9.65 -11.74 -1.72
N ARG A 80 -10.70 -12.56 -1.66
CA ARG A 80 -11.67 -12.73 -2.74
C ARG A 80 -12.37 -11.42 -3.09
N ARG A 81 -12.81 -10.66 -2.10
CA ARG A 81 -13.47 -9.36 -2.29
C ARG A 81 -12.55 -8.31 -2.89
N ILE A 82 -11.24 -8.33 -2.52
CA ILE A 82 -10.23 -7.48 -3.16
C ILE A 82 -10.19 -7.75 -4.67
N TYR A 83 -10.01 -9.01 -5.05
CA TYR A 83 -9.85 -9.39 -6.46
C TYR A 83 -11.16 -9.32 -7.27
N ARG A 84 -12.30 -9.30 -6.60
CA ARG A 84 -13.61 -9.01 -7.22
C ARG A 84 -13.95 -7.53 -7.27
N ARG A 85 -13.07 -6.66 -6.80
CA ARG A 85 -13.29 -5.20 -6.74
C ARG A 85 -14.52 -4.81 -5.91
N GLU A 86 -14.83 -5.58 -4.88
CA GLU A 86 -15.97 -5.36 -3.97
C GLU A 86 -15.62 -4.49 -2.76
N LEU A 87 -14.33 -4.22 -2.53
CA LEU A 87 -13.84 -3.33 -1.50
C LEU A 87 -13.36 -2.02 -2.12
N ASP A 88 -13.49 -0.92 -1.40
CA ASP A 88 -12.76 0.29 -1.78
C ASP A 88 -11.25 0.13 -1.53
N GLY A 89 -10.47 1.08 -2.04
CA GLY A 89 -9.01 0.98 -1.95
C GLY A 89 -8.50 1.01 -0.52
N THR A 90 -9.16 1.74 0.37
CA THR A 90 -8.81 1.83 1.79
C THR A 90 -9.02 0.49 2.48
N ASP A 91 -10.21 -0.10 2.32
CA ASP A 91 -10.53 -1.39 2.91
C ASP A 91 -9.69 -2.53 2.30
N ALA A 92 -9.41 -2.46 1.00
CA ALA A 92 -8.58 -3.44 0.32
C ALA A 92 -7.14 -3.46 0.85
N LEU A 93 -6.61 -2.30 1.23
CA LEU A 93 -5.26 -2.17 1.79
C LEU A 93 -5.16 -2.51 3.27
N ALA A 94 -6.25 -2.69 3.97
CA ALA A 94 -6.30 -3.16 5.35
C ALA A 94 -5.84 -4.63 5.46
N ALA A 95 -4.66 -4.94 4.92
CA ALA A 95 -4.05 -6.25 4.91
C ALA A 95 -3.17 -6.44 6.14
N THR A 96 -3.01 -7.69 6.57
CA THR A 96 -2.06 -8.04 7.63
C THR A 96 -0.68 -8.26 7.02
N VAL A 97 0.19 -7.26 7.09
CA VAL A 97 1.62 -7.43 6.80
C VAL A 97 2.27 -8.12 7.99
N VAL A 98 2.89 -9.27 7.79
CA VAL A 98 3.56 -10.04 8.84
C VAL A 98 5.06 -9.87 8.83
N ALA A 99 5.64 -9.51 7.70
CA ALA A 99 7.04 -9.14 7.60
C ALA A 99 7.28 -8.19 6.43
N GLU A 100 8.14 -7.21 6.62
CA GLU A 100 8.75 -6.42 5.57
C GLU A 100 10.24 -6.27 5.88
N ARG A 101 11.08 -6.53 4.88
CA ARG A 101 12.54 -6.60 5.02
C ARG A 101 13.22 -5.67 4.03
N GLY A 102 14.39 -5.18 4.43
CA GLY A 102 15.23 -4.33 3.60
C GLY A 102 15.70 -3.08 4.33
N PRO A 103 16.52 -2.25 3.72
CA PRO A 103 17.07 -1.06 4.37
C PRO A 103 15.97 -0.15 4.94
N GLY A 104 15.96 0.04 6.26
CA GLY A 104 14.96 0.84 6.96
C GLY A 104 13.55 0.24 7.03
N ARG A 105 13.39 -1.05 6.73
CA ARG A 105 12.08 -1.72 6.62
C ARG A 105 12.01 -3.05 7.37
N ASP A 106 12.76 -3.20 8.44
CA ASP A 106 12.73 -4.44 9.21
C ASP A 106 11.55 -4.45 10.19
N TYR A 107 10.38 -4.78 9.65
CA TYR A 107 9.15 -4.98 10.40
C TYR A 107 8.79 -6.46 10.43
N VAL A 108 8.50 -6.99 11.60
CA VAL A 108 8.00 -8.36 11.79
C VAL A 108 6.86 -8.33 12.81
N GLY A 109 5.68 -8.68 12.37
CA GLY A 109 4.52 -8.82 13.24
C GLY A 109 3.20 -8.42 12.56
N PRO A 110 2.07 -8.73 13.16
CA PRO A 110 0.77 -8.30 12.64
C PRO A 110 0.64 -6.78 12.82
N PRO A 111 0.11 -6.05 11.82
CA PRO A 111 -0.28 -4.68 12.01
C PRO A 111 -1.40 -4.63 13.05
N SER A 112 -1.36 -3.64 13.92
CA SER A 112 -2.46 -3.31 14.80
C SER A 112 -2.98 -1.92 14.47
N PRO A 113 -4.27 -1.64 14.67
CA PRO A 113 -4.76 -0.27 14.70
C PRO A 113 -3.92 0.49 15.74
N MET A 114 -3.27 1.58 15.32
CA MET A 114 -2.31 2.25 16.19
C MET A 114 -2.92 3.46 16.87
N GLU A 115 -2.89 3.39 18.18
CA GLU A 115 -2.69 4.58 18.99
C GLU A 115 -1.18 4.76 19.16
N LEU A 116 -0.65 5.79 18.56
CA LEU A 116 0.80 6.00 18.44
C LEU A 116 1.51 6.23 19.76
N GLY A 117 0.78 6.60 20.83
CA GLY A 117 1.31 6.73 22.18
C GLY A 117 1.87 5.42 22.76
N GLU A 118 1.51 4.28 22.18
CA GLU A 118 1.90 2.95 22.66
C GLU A 118 3.09 2.34 21.90
N GLN A 119 3.57 3.00 20.84
CA GLN A 119 4.68 2.45 20.04
C GLN A 119 6.01 3.18 20.30
N PRO A 120 7.02 2.48 20.84
CA PRO A 120 8.32 3.07 21.17
C PRO A 120 9.02 3.72 19.98
N GLU A 121 8.83 3.18 18.77
CA GLU A 121 9.45 3.69 17.55
C GLU A 121 9.00 5.12 17.22
N LEU A 122 7.79 5.47 17.60
CA LEU A 122 7.20 6.77 17.29
C LEU A 122 7.55 7.85 18.32
N ALA A 123 7.95 7.43 19.51
CA ALA A 123 8.51 8.34 20.52
C ALA A 123 9.78 9.05 20.03
N ASN A 124 10.46 8.46 19.04
CA ASN A 124 11.69 8.98 18.45
C ASN A 124 11.45 9.81 17.18
N LEU A 125 10.22 9.91 16.70
CA LEU A 125 9.91 10.78 15.56
C LEU A 125 10.20 12.25 15.91
N PRO A 126 10.70 13.04 14.96
CA PRO A 126 10.93 14.46 15.19
C PRO A 126 9.65 15.15 15.66
N ARG A 127 9.76 15.98 16.67
CA ARG A 127 8.62 16.78 17.12
C ARG A 127 8.37 17.92 16.13
N LEU A 128 7.13 18.10 15.78
CA LEU A 128 6.68 19.37 15.18
C LEU A 128 6.60 20.43 16.29
N PRO A 129 7.15 21.63 16.13
CA PRO A 129 7.04 22.65 17.15
C PRO A 129 5.56 22.94 17.45
N ASP A 130 5.12 22.62 18.66
CA ASP A 130 3.82 22.95 19.27
C ASP A 130 2.59 22.84 18.36
N ALA A 131 2.62 21.94 17.36
CA ALA A 131 1.54 21.79 16.42
C ALA A 131 0.54 20.72 16.89
N THR A 132 -0.72 21.14 17.03
CA THR A 132 -1.85 20.22 17.04
C THR A 132 -2.51 20.35 15.66
N VAL A 133 -2.43 19.32 14.86
CA VAL A 133 -2.92 19.31 13.48
C VAL A 133 -3.32 17.91 13.03
N ALA A 134 -4.44 17.83 12.34
CA ALA A 134 -4.94 16.60 11.73
C ALA A 134 -4.78 16.70 10.21
N VAL A 135 -4.03 15.78 9.63
CA VAL A 135 -3.73 15.73 8.19
C VAL A 135 -4.41 14.50 7.57
N GLN A 136 -5.22 14.75 6.57
CA GLN A 136 -5.84 13.73 5.73
C GLN A 136 -5.08 13.61 4.42
N TYR A 137 -4.68 12.41 4.07
CA TYR A 137 -4.13 12.07 2.78
C TYR A 137 -5.19 11.31 1.97
N GLU A 138 -5.43 11.79 0.75
CA GLU A 138 -6.33 11.18 -0.21
C GLU A 138 -5.53 10.78 -1.46
N TYR A 139 -5.52 9.48 -1.77
CA TYR A 139 -4.78 8.92 -2.87
C TYR A 139 -5.74 8.35 -3.92
N PRO A 140 -6.21 9.18 -4.87
CA PRO A 140 -7.03 8.68 -5.97
C PRO A 140 -6.24 7.74 -6.88
N ALA A 141 -6.98 6.89 -7.59
CA ALA A 141 -6.44 5.92 -8.55
C ALA A 141 -5.42 4.93 -7.95
N GLY A 142 -5.69 4.46 -6.72
CA GLY A 142 -4.95 3.34 -6.14
C GLY A 142 -5.19 2.03 -6.89
N PRO A 143 -4.40 0.98 -6.61
CA PRO A 143 -4.50 -0.31 -7.31
C PRO A 143 -5.87 -0.97 -7.15
N PHE A 144 -6.57 -0.70 -6.06
CA PHE A 144 -7.90 -1.22 -5.78
C PHE A 144 -8.94 -0.11 -5.57
N GLY A 145 -8.64 1.12 -5.99
CA GLY A 145 -9.52 2.27 -5.88
C GLY A 145 -8.93 3.42 -5.08
N HIS A 146 -9.80 4.25 -4.50
CA HIS A 146 -9.39 5.39 -3.70
C HIS A 146 -8.85 4.93 -2.34
N VAL A 147 -7.74 5.50 -1.91
CA VAL A 147 -7.13 5.22 -0.60
C VAL A 147 -7.11 6.48 0.23
N SER A 148 -7.59 6.37 1.46
CA SER A 148 -7.55 7.44 2.46
C SER A 148 -6.65 7.02 3.63
N PHE A 149 -5.80 7.93 4.06
CA PHE A 149 -4.89 7.74 5.19
C PHE A 149 -4.82 9.03 6.01
N ALA A 150 -4.74 8.91 7.31
CA ALA A 150 -4.77 10.07 8.18
C ALA A 150 -3.70 10.01 9.27
N ILE A 151 -3.18 11.18 9.64
CA ILE A 151 -2.24 11.38 10.73
C ILE A 151 -2.69 12.55 11.57
N ALA A 152 -2.81 12.34 12.88
CA ALA A 152 -3.08 13.40 13.84
C ALA A 152 -1.84 13.68 14.69
N PHE A 153 -1.57 14.95 14.92
CA PHE A 153 -0.52 15.43 15.82
C PHE A 153 -1.16 16.17 16.99
N VAL A 154 -0.66 15.93 18.18
CA VAL A 154 -1.01 16.67 19.39
C VAL A 154 0.29 17.13 20.05
N ASP A 155 0.38 18.43 20.35
CA ASP A 155 1.58 19.04 20.94
C ASP A 155 2.89 18.66 20.21
N GLY A 156 2.82 18.62 18.89
CA GLY A 156 3.93 18.28 18.01
C GLY A 156 4.32 16.80 17.96
N ARG A 157 3.55 15.93 18.58
CA ARG A 157 3.74 14.47 18.52
C ARG A 157 2.67 13.83 17.66
N VAL A 158 3.03 12.78 16.96
CA VAL A 158 2.04 11.93 16.32
C VAL A 158 1.21 11.25 17.41
N ASP A 159 -0.09 11.48 17.37
CA ASP A 159 -1.06 10.96 18.33
C ASP A 159 -1.85 9.79 17.73
N ALA A 160 -2.21 9.89 16.45
CA ALA A 160 -2.89 8.84 15.74
C ALA A 160 -2.45 8.74 14.28
N MET A 161 -2.46 7.54 13.75
CA MET A 161 -2.22 7.21 12.35
C MET A 161 -3.20 6.11 11.95
N GLN A 162 -3.94 6.28 10.86
CA GLN A 162 -4.96 5.30 10.50
C GLN A 162 -5.25 5.28 8.99
N LEU A 163 -5.67 4.13 8.49
CA LEU A 163 -6.40 4.05 7.22
C LEU A 163 -7.82 4.60 7.43
N GLY A 164 -8.33 5.30 6.41
CA GLY A 164 -9.63 5.92 6.45
C GLY A 164 -9.59 7.42 6.63
N ARG A 165 -10.77 8.00 6.89
CA ARG A 165 -10.96 9.45 6.95
C ARG A 165 -11.14 9.94 8.37
N LEU A 166 -10.54 11.10 8.65
CA LEU A 166 -10.85 11.87 9.84
C LEU A 166 -12.14 12.67 9.63
N PRO A 167 -12.96 12.83 10.69
CA PRO A 167 -14.19 13.61 10.59
C PRO A 167 -13.97 15.09 10.23
N GLN A 168 -12.89 15.68 10.71
CA GLN A 168 -12.55 17.09 10.54
C GLN A 168 -11.03 17.26 10.46
N PRO A 169 -10.41 17.01 9.32
CA PRO A 169 -8.99 17.28 9.14
C PRO A 169 -8.75 18.81 9.03
N ASP A 170 -7.62 19.26 9.56
CA ASP A 170 -7.16 20.65 9.40
C ASP A 170 -6.55 20.88 8.02
N VAL A 171 -5.96 19.82 7.46
CA VAL A 171 -5.33 19.82 6.14
C VAL A 171 -5.71 18.56 5.40
N THR A 172 -6.09 18.69 4.13
CA THR A 172 -6.28 17.57 3.22
C THR A 172 -5.26 17.67 2.08
N VAL A 173 -4.53 16.59 1.87
CA VAL A 173 -3.55 16.42 0.80
C VAL A 173 -4.06 15.37 -0.16
N GLU A 174 -4.40 15.75 -1.38
CA GLU A 174 -4.80 14.83 -2.44
C GLU A 174 -3.67 14.68 -3.44
N VAL A 175 -3.12 13.48 -3.57
CA VAL A 175 -2.04 13.16 -4.51
C VAL A 175 -2.34 11.81 -5.17
N PRO A 176 -2.23 11.67 -6.49
CA PRO A 176 -2.44 10.39 -7.15
C PRO A 176 -1.60 9.28 -6.53
N PHE A 177 -2.20 8.11 -6.27
CA PHE A 177 -1.52 6.97 -5.61
C PHE A 177 -0.19 6.64 -6.28
N ARG A 178 -0.14 6.64 -7.62
CA ARG A 178 1.08 6.35 -8.39
C ARG A 178 2.21 7.36 -8.11
N VAL A 179 1.88 8.62 -7.93
CA VAL A 179 2.85 9.67 -7.56
C VAL A 179 3.37 9.42 -6.15
N MET A 180 2.48 9.07 -5.20
CA MET A 180 2.88 8.75 -3.83
C MET A 180 3.72 7.47 -3.78
N ALA A 181 3.43 6.48 -4.60
CA ALA A 181 4.28 5.29 -4.72
C ALA A 181 5.69 5.64 -5.24
N GLN A 182 5.86 6.66 -6.08
CA GLN A 182 7.16 7.17 -6.48
C GLN A 182 7.92 7.82 -5.32
N VAL A 183 7.23 8.56 -4.46
CA VAL A 183 7.82 9.09 -3.22
C VAL A 183 8.34 7.96 -2.33
N ARG A 184 7.55 6.90 -2.16
CA ARG A 184 7.94 5.73 -1.35
C ARG A 184 9.15 4.98 -1.89
N ARG A 185 9.41 5.06 -3.17
CA ARG A 185 10.61 4.50 -3.81
C ARG A 185 11.82 5.44 -3.78
N GLY A 186 11.65 6.68 -3.34
CA GLY A 186 12.68 7.71 -3.42
C GLY A 186 12.89 8.28 -4.83
N ASP A 187 11.93 8.09 -5.73
CA ASP A 187 11.96 8.62 -7.10
C ASP A 187 11.57 10.09 -7.19
N LEU A 188 10.75 10.54 -6.25
CA LEU A 188 10.28 11.91 -6.08
C LEU A 188 10.41 12.29 -4.62
N SER A 189 10.70 13.54 -4.35
CA SER A 189 10.48 14.13 -3.03
C SER A 189 8.99 14.36 -2.78
N ILE A 190 8.58 14.48 -1.53
CA ILE A 190 7.20 14.85 -1.16
C ILE A 190 6.83 16.21 -1.76
N LEU A 191 7.74 17.18 -1.79
CA LEU A 191 7.47 18.49 -2.34
C LEU A 191 7.17 18.44 -3.84
N GLU A 192 7.93 17.66 -4.61
CA GLU A 192 7.65 17.41 -6.03
C GLU A 192 6.31 16.70 -6.21
N ALA A 193 5.96 15.75 -5.34
CA ALA A 193 4.68 15.06 -5.40
C ALA A 193 3.48 16.00 -5.20
N LEU A 194 3.61 17.00 -4.35
CA LEU A 194 2.57 18.02 -4.12
C LEU A 194 2.28 18.88 -5.36
N GLU A 195 3.22 19.01 -6.29
CA GLU A 195 2.99 19.68 -7.58
C GLU A 195 2.00 18.92 -8.48
N HIS A 196 1.84 17.63 -8.23
CA HIS A 196 0.90 16.75 -8.95
C HIS A 196 -0.45 16.57 -8.24
N GLY A 197 -0.65 17.25 -7.13
CA GLY A 197 -1.82 17.09 -6.28
C GLY A 197 -2.50 18.40 -5.93
N ARG A 198 -3.36 18.32 -4.92
CA ARG A 198 -4.05 19.46 -4.34
C ARG A 198 -3.89 19.44 -2.83
N VAL A 199 -3.66 20.60 -2.25
CA VAL A 199 -3.64 20.80 -0.80
C VAL A 199 -4.75 21.78 -0.43
N ASP A 200 -5.62 21.36 0.48
CA ASP A 200 -6.65 22.17 1.09
C ASP A 200 -6.34 22.34 2.57
N GLY A 201 -6.21 23.59 3.03
CA GLY A 201 -5.82 23.92 4.39
C GLY A 201 -4.48 24.67 4.50
N LYS A 202 -3.89 24.68 5.69
CA LYS A 202 -2.65 25.45 5.96
C LYS A 202 -1.40 24.63 5.61
N LEU A 203 -0.57 25.16 4.73
CA LEU A 203 0.65 24.49 4.24
C LEU A 203 1.80 24.41 5.27
N GLY A 204 1.79 25.22 6.32
CA GLY A 204 2.91 25.33 7.27
C GLY A 204 3.44 23.99 7.84
N PRO A 205 2.59 23.04 8.24
CA PRO A 205 3.04 21.77 8.76
C PRO A 205 3.60 20.80 7.73
N LEU A 206 3.25 20.93 6.45
CA LEU A 206 3.55 19.92 5.41
C LEU A 206 5.05 19.74 5.14
N GLY A 207 5.83 20.81 5.21
CA GLY A 207 7.28 20.71 5.04
C GLY A 207 7.96 19.92 6.16
N LEU A 208 7.41 19.97 7.38
CA LEU A 208 7.88 19.20 8.53
C LEU A 208 7.43 17.73 8.42
N LEU A 209 6.23 17.49 7.93
CA LEU A 209 5.69 16.16 7.66
C LEU A 209 6.53 15.42 6.61
N ALA A 210 7.09 16.11 5.63
CA ALA A 210 7.94 15.51 4.61
C ALA A 210 9.14 14.76 5.25
N GLY A 211 9.86 15.43 6.17
CA GLY A 211 11.01 14.82 6.85
C GLY A 211 10.64 13.65 7.75
N ILE A 212 9.45 13.68 8.37
CA ILE A 212 8.96 12.59 9.20
C ILE A 212 8.59 11.37 8.36
N SER A 213 7.88 11.59 7.26
CA SER A 213 7.37 10.51 6.40
C SER A 213 8.46 9.74 5.65
N GLU A 214 9.68 10.26 5.61
CA GLU A 214 10.85 9.58 5.04
C GLU A 214 11.59 8.72 6.08
N SER A 215 11.22 8.78 7.37
CA SER A 215 11.89 8.03 8.41
C SER A 215 11.50 6.54 8.41
N PRO A 216 12.45 5.62 8.74
CA PRO A 216 12.16 4.20 8.89
C PRO A 216 11.09 3.92 9.94
N GLU A 217 11.05 4.72 11.01
CA GLU A 217 10.08 4.62 12.10
C GLU A 217 8.67 4.90 11.61
N PHE A 218 8.50 5.95 10.81
CA PHE A 218 7.22 6.29 10.22
C PHE A 218 6.72 5.19 9.28
N HIS A 219 7.62 4.64 8.47
CA HIS A 219 7.31 3.53 7.57
C HIS A 219 6.83 2.29 8.33
N ARG A 220 7.51 1.92 9.44
CA ARG A 220 7.04 0.83 10.30
C ARG A 220 5.66 1.10 10.88
N ALA A 221 5.39 2.33 11.26
CA ALA A 221 4.08 2.74 11.76
C ALA A 221 2.98 2.60 10.71
N GLU A 222 3.23 3.02 9.47
CA GLU A 222 2.28 2.84 8.37
C GLU A 222 1.94 1.36 8.15
N LEU A 223 2.95 0.49 8.17
CA LEU A 223 2.73 -0.96 8.07
C LEU A 223 1.88 -1.49 9.22
N ALA A 224 2.19 -1.05 10.44
CA ALA A 224 1.46 -1.47 11.63
C ALA A 224 0.00 -1.01 11.63
N CYS A 225 -0.35 0.10 11.00
CA CYS A 225 -1.75 0.54 10.85
C CYS A 225 -2.47 -0.06 9.62
N GLY A 226 -1.85 -1.01 8.94
CA GLY A 226 -2.42 -1.66 7.76
C GLY A 226 -2.20 -0.91 6.44
N ALA A 227 -1.39 0.15 6.42
CA ALA A 227 -1.09 0.94 5.22
C ALA A 227 -0.11 0.22 4.26
N SER A 228 -0.17 -1.10 4.20
CA SER A 228 0.74 -1.93 3.41
C SER A 228 0.76 -1.56 1.93
N GLY A 229 -0.36 -1.11 1.37
CA GLY A 229 -0.41 -0.69 -0.03
C GLY A 229 0.41 0.56 -0.33
N LEU A 230 0.54 1.47 0.63
CA LEU A 230 1.43 2.64 0.51
C LEU A 230 2.90 2.22 0.61
N ALA A 231 3.19 1.21 1.42
CA ALA A 231 4.52 0.66 1.59
C ALA A 231 4.97 -0.21 0.40
N LEU A 232 4.06 -0.84 -0.32
CA LEU A 232 4.34 -1.70 -1.47
C LEU A 232 4.92 -0.96 -2.69
N GLY A 233 5.08 0.33 -2.66
CA GLY A 233 5.74 1.18 -3.63
C GLY A 233 5.74 0.71 -5.09
N ASN A 234 6.61 -0.23 -5.42
CA ASN A 234 6.77 -0.73 -6.79
C ASN A 234 5.54 -1.48 -7.30
N LEU A 235 5.00 -2.40 -6.49
CA LEU A 235 3.79 -3.13 -6.85
C LEU A 235 2.60 -2.18 -6.95
N GLY A 236 2.42 -1.29 -5.97
CA GLY A 236 1.35 -0.31 -5.97
C GLY A 236 1.38 0.60 -7.21
N ALA A 237 2.57 1.06 -7.61
CA ALA A 237 2.72 1.86 -8.83
C ALA A 237 2.41 1.06 -10.10
N THR A 238 2.85 -0.21 -10.15
CA THR A 238 2.60 -1.10 -11.28
C THR A 238 1.10 -1.38 -11.43
N LEU A 239 0.44 -1.78 -10.34
CA LEU A 239 -0.99 -2.11 -10.36
C LEU A 239 -1.91 -0.89 -10.55
N ALA A 240 -1.45 0.31 -10.20
CA ALA A 240 -2.18 1.56 -10.46
C ALA A 240 -2.04 2.06 -11.91
N ALA A 241 -1.21 1.45 -12.74
CA ALA A 241 -1.11 1.79 -14.16
C ALA A 241 -2.42 1.46 -14.90
N PRO A 242 -2.87 2.28 -15.89
CA PRO A 242 -4.14 2.06 -16.58
C PRO A 242 -4.29 0.67 -17.21
N ALA A 243 -3.21 0.14 -17.81
CA ALA A 243 -3.21 -1.20 -18.39
C ALA A 243 -3.40 -2.30 -17.32
N ALA A 244 -2.77 -2.14 -16.15
CA ALA A 244 -2.96 -3.06 -15.02
C ALA A 244 -4.39 -2.98 -14.47
N GLN A 245 -4.96 -1.78 -14.40
CA GLN A 245 -6.34 -1.59 -13.93
C GLN A 245 -7.34 -2.30 -14.86
N ALA A 246 -7.19 -2.14 -16.17
CA ALA A 246 -8.05 -2.84 -17.14
C ALA A 246 -7.95 -4.38 -17.01
N ALA A 247 -6.74 -4.89 -16.82
CA ALA A 247 -6.49 -6.30 -16.63
C ALA A 247 -7.07 -6.83 -15.30
N LEU A 248 -6.93 -6.07 -14.21
CA LEU A 248 -7.54 -6.41 -12.92
C LEU A 248 -9.08 -6.40 -12.99
N ASP A 249 -9.68 -5.47 -13.75
CA ASP A 249 -11.13 -5.44 -13.97
C ASP A 249 -11.60 -6.67 -14.75
N GLU A 250 -10.84 -7.12 -15.76
CA GLU A 250 -11.13 -8.35 -16.49
C GLU A 250 -11.03 -9.59 -15.57
N LEU A 251 -9.99 -9.67 -14.74
CA LEU A 251 -9.85 -10.74 -13.76
C LEU A 251 -11.00 -10.73 -12.75
N ALA A 252 -11.39 -9.55 -12.25
CA ALA A 252 -12.48 -9.39 -11.32
C ALA A 252 -13.80 -9.90 -11.89
N ALA A 253 -14.13 -9.53 -13.14
CA ALA A 253 -15.35 -9.95 -13.81
C ALA A 253 -15.44 -11.48 -13.99
N ARG A 254 -14.32 -12.19 -13.93
CA ARG A 254 -14.23 -13.64 -14.07
C ARG A 254 -14.09 -14.38 -12.74
N THR A 255 -13.71 -13.70 -11.67
CA THR A 255 -13.52 -14.31 -10.34
C THR A 255 -14.86 -14.64 -9.69
N ALA A 256 -15.12 -15.91 -9.44
CA ALA A 256 -16.32 -16.42 -8.77
C ALA A 256 -16.11 -16.60 -7.27
#